data_4aca208015e0747fa4289531e43e63b5
#
_entry.id   4aca208015e0747fa4289531e43e63b5
#
_cell.length_a   1.000
_cell.length_b   1.000
_cell.length_c   1.000
_cell.angle_alpha   90.00
_cell.angle_beta   90.00
_cell.angle_gamma   90.00
#
_symmetry.space_group_name_H-M   'P 1'
#
loop_
_entity.id
_entity.type
_entity.pdbx_description
1 polymer ?
#
loop_
_entity_poly.entity_id
_entity_poly.type
_entity_poly.pdbx_seq_one_letter_code
_entity_poly.pdbx_strand_id
1 'polypeptide(L)'
;RCLPESLDPKTEQNIKWSAKLGSDTHSTPVIAGGRVYIGTNNRVPRDPRQAGDRGVLMCFAEETGEFLWQLVVPKITTSRFWDWPNMGICSPVTVEGERVYVVSNRGEVMCLDPAGLRNGNQGPFVDEARHQTPAGEEPIPVGERDADILWLFDMIGQLGVRQHDSAYASILVDGPFLYVNTSNGLDDKHKTIEAPDAPSLIVLERATGRLVATDGERIGPRIFHCTWSSPARAEFGGQPTIVFAGGDGVVYGFEPLKAVPPAGEVVRLRKLWQFDCDPEAPKENVQSYVGNREVSPSNIKGVPVIHGGRVH
;
A
#
# COMPACT_ATOMS: atom_id res chain seq x y z
N ARG A 1 -2.44 28.65 10.33
CA ARG A 1 -2.61 29.39 9.06
C ARG A 1 -4.01 29.16 8.57
N CYS A 2 -4.75 30.23 8.20
CA CYS A 2 -6.06 30.08 7.60
C CYS A 2 -5.89 29.57 6.16
N LEU A 3 -6.71 28.60 5.76
CA LEU A 3 -6.81 28.18 4.37
C LEU A 3 -7.47 29.34 3.56
N PRO A 4 -7.12 29.52 2.29
CA PRO A 4 -7.81 30.47 1.45
C PRO A 4 -9.28 30.06 1.27
N GLU A 5 -10.19 31.03 1.22
CA GLU A 5 -11.63 30.78 1.05
C GLU A 5 -11.98 30.25 -0.35
N SER A 6 -11.12 30.48 -1.34
CA SER A 6 -11.28 30.01 -2.71
C SER A 6 -9.93 29.72 -3.35
N LEU A 7 -9.92 28.81 -4.32
CA LEU A 7 -8.81 28.59 -5.24
C LEU A 7 -9.38 28.45 -6.66
N ASP A 8 -8.65 28.95 -7.65
CA ASP A 8 -9.06 28.88 -9.05
C ASP A 8 -7.93 28.35 -9.93
N PRO A 9 -8.05 27.13 -10.45
CA PRO A 9 -7.04 26.54 -11.33
C PRO A 9 -6.82 27.26 -12.66
N LYS A 10 -7.79 28.06 -13.13
CA LYS A 10 -7.68 28.81 -14.39
C LYS A 10 -6.88 30.08 -14.25
N THR A 11 -7.02 30.77 -13.12
CA THR A 11 -6.32 32.03 -12.84
C THR A 11 -5.12 31.81 -11.93
N GLU A 12 -4.87 30.58 -11.48
CA GLU A 12 -3.84 30.20 -10.49
C GLU A 12 -3.98 30.92 -9.14
N GLN A 13 -5.17 31.50 -8.86
CA GLN A 13 -5.44 32.17 -7.60
C GLN A 13 -5.32 31.19 -6.42
N ASN A 14 -4.48 31.52 -5.45
CA ASN A 14 -4.19 30.72 -4.26
C ASN A 14 -3.60 29.33 -4.56
N ILE A 15 -3.03 29.12 -5.75
CA ILE A 15 -2.30 27.94 -6.14
C ILE A 15 -0.80 28.25 -6.14
N LYS A 16 -0.03 27.51 -5.34
CA LYS A 16 1.43 27.66 -5.29
C LYS A 16 2.10 27.15 -6.56
N TRP A 17 1.67 25.96 -7.01
CA TRP A 17 2.09 25.30 -8.24
C TRP A 17 1.11 24.18 -8.61
N SER A 18 1.18 23.70 -9.83
CA SER A 18 0.46 22.54 -10.31
C SER A 18 1.39 21.61 -11.07
N ALA A 19 1.12 20.30 -11.05
CA ALA A 19 1.91 19.30 -11.76
C ALA A 19 1.01 18.34 -12.53
N LYS A 20 1.43 17.97 -13.74
CA LYS A 20 0.75 16.91 -14.50
C LYS A 20 1.12 15.55 -13.90
N LEU A 21 0.11 14.73 -13.69
CA LEU A 21 0.20 13.32 -13.30
C LEU A 21 -0.18 12.42 -14.49
N GLY A 22 -0.57 11.18 -14.24
CA GLY A 22 -1.30 10.35 -15.21
C GLY A 22 -2.72 10.88 -15.45
N SER A 23 -3.59 10.04 -16.02
CA SER A 23 -5.00 10.43 -16.23
C SER A 23 -5.84 10.29 -14.96
N ASP A 24 -5.50 9.32 -14.10
CA ASP A 24 -6.24 9.00 -12.88
C ASP A 24 -5.28 8.79 -11.70
N THR A 25 -5.72 9.21 -10.53
CA THR A 25 -4.99 9.12 -9.28
C THR A 25 -5.95 8.66 -8.19
N HIS A 26 -5.68 7.47 -7.63
CA HIS A 26 -6.44 6.87 -6.54
C HIS A 26 -5.67 6.90 -5.21
N SER A 27 -4.46 7.45 -5.23
CA SER A 27 -3.60 7.62 -4.06
C SER A 27 -3.85 8.97 -3.37
N THR A 28 -3.42 9.09 -2.12
CA THR A 28 -3.39 10.36 -1.39
C THR A 28 -1.99 10.97 -1.48
N PRO A 29 -1.83 12.27 -1.78
CA PRO A 29 -0.53 12.92 -1.77
C PRO A 29 0.02 12.97 -0.34
N VAL A 30 1.32 12.68 -0.19
CA VAL A 30 2.04 12.77 1.08
C VAL A 30 3.15 13.81 0.96
N ILE A 31 3.20 14.73 1.93
CA ILE A 31 4.20 15.81 2.00
C ILE A 31 5.12 15.52 3.18
N ALA A 32 6.39 15.32 2.89
CA ALA A 32 7.41 15.08 3.91
C ALA A 32 8.82 15.41 3.39
N GLY A 33 9.68 15.93 4.26
CA GLY A 33 11.09 16.20 3.94
C GLY A 33 11.29 17.14 2.75
N GLY A 34 10.40 18.14 2.56
CA GLY A 34 10.46 19.08 1.44
C GLY A 34 10.05 18.46 0.09
N ARG A 35 9.35 17.35 0.10
CA ARG A 35 8.89 16.63 -1.10
C ARG A 35 7.41 16.30 -1.04
N VAL A 36 6.80 16.17 -2.21
CA VAL A 36 5.42 15.71 -2.41
C VAL A 36 5.48 14.41 -3.21
N TYR A 37 4.91 13.35 -2.65
CA TYR A 37 4.82 12.03 -3.26
C TYR A 37 3.38 11.73 -3.64
N ILE A 38 3.16 11.19 -4.84
CA ILE A 38 1.81 10.85 -5.32
C ILE A 38 1.84 9.65 -6.27
N GLY A 39 0.99 8.67 -5.98
CA GLY A 39 0.76 7.53 -6.88
C GLY A 39 -0.23 7.90 -7.97
N THR A 40 -0.02 7.39 -9.18
CA THR A 40 -0.86 7.61 -10.37
C THR A 40 -0.67 6.48 -11.38
N ASN A 41 -1.42 6.51 -12.48
CA ASN A 41 -1.19 5.65 -13.63
C ASN A 41 -0.26 6.32 -14.67
N ASN A 42 0.06 5.59 -15.75
CA ASN A 42 0.99 6.03 -16.80
C ASN A 42 0.30 6.46 -18.11
N ARG A 43 -0.99 6.84 -18.09
CA ARG A 43 -1.68 7.23 -19.36
C ARG A 43 -1.13 8.51 -19.99
N VAL A 44 -0.44 9.32 -19.20
CA VAL A 44 0.32 10.49 -19.68
C VAL A 44 1.77 10.31 -19.23
N PRO A 45 2.58 9.49 -19.93
CA PRO A 45 3.92 9.16 -19.48
C PRO A 45 4.85 10.39 -19.52
N ARG A 46 5.63 10.57 -18.46
CA ARG A 46 6.72 11.57 -18.44
C ARG A 46 7.94 11.10 -19.20
N ASP A 47 8.21 9.82 -19.15
CA ASP A 47 9.25 9.18 -19.94
C ASP A 47 8.59 8.45 -21.13
N PRO A 48 8.82 8.88 -22.37
CA PRO A 48 8.21 8.26 -23.56
C PRO A 48 8.64 6.80 -23.77
N ARG A 49 9.74 6.36 -23.14
CA ARG A 49 10.19 4.96 -23.18
C ARG A 49 9.27 4.05 -22.35
N GLN A 50 8.56 4.62 -21.37
CA GLN A 50 7.64 3.92 -20.47
C GLN A 50 6.21 3.90 -21.06
N ALA A 51 6.05 3.29 -22.22
CA ALA A 51 4.74 3.23 -22.89
C ALA A 51 3.78 2.22 -22.21
N GLY A 52 2.47 2.45 -22.37
CA GLY A 52 1.41 1.56 -21.92
C GLY A 52 0.97 1.76 -20.47
N ASP A 53 0.08 0.88 -20.01
CA ASP A 53 -0.46 0.93 -18.64
C ASP A 53 0.60 0.47 -17.63
N ARG A 54 0.85 1.31 -16.63
CA ARG A 54 1.83 1.09 -15.56
C ARG A 54 1.37 1.75 -14.27
N GLY A 55 1.87 1.27 -13.16
CA GLY A 55 1.84 2.03 -11.91
C GLY A 55 2.99 3.02 -11.86
N VAL A 56 2.73 4.23 -11.36
CA VAL A 56 3.74 5.28 -11.22
C VAL A 56 3.63 5.92 -9.85
N LEU A 57 4.74 6.06 -9.13
CA LEU A 57 4.88 6.97 -8.00
C LEU A 57 5.75 8.14 -8.46
N MET A 58 5.27 9.35 -8.30
CA MET A 58 6.00 10.57 -8.64
C MET A 58 6.42 11.34 -7.39
N CYS A 59 7.61 11.92 -7.42
CA CYS A 59 8.16 12.78 -6.39
C CYS A 59 8.42 14.19 -6.95
N PHE A 60 7.97 15.21 -6.23
CA PHE A 60 8.13 16.61 -6.58
C PHE A 60 8.75 17.40 -5.41
N ALA A 61 9.45 18.48 -5.70
CA ALA A 61 9.87 19.44 -4.69
C ALA A 61 8.65 20.20 -4.14
N GLU A 62 8.48 20.23 -2.82
CA GLU A 62 7.33 20.86 -2.15
C GLU A 62 7.23 22.37 -2.45
N GLU A 63 8.37 23.06 -2.49
CA GLU A 63 8.39 24.52 -2.68
C GLU A 63 8.06 24.95 -4.11
N THR A 64 8.51 24.20 -5.11
CA THR A 64 8.48 24.63 -6.51
C THR A 64 7.57 23.81 -7.41
N GLY A 65 7.19 22.58 -6.99
CA GLY A 65 6.53 21.60 -7.85
C GLY A 65 7.44 21.00 -8.90
N GLU A 66 8.77 21.22 -8.82
CA GLU A 66 9.73 20.60 -9.72
C GLU A 66 9.66 19.08 -9.60
N PHE A 67 9.57 18.40 -10.75
CA PHE A 67 9.63 16.95 -10.81
C PHE A 67 11.04 16.47 -10.48
N LEU A 68 11.17 15.63 -9.46
CA LEU A 68 12.43 15.09 -8.99
C LEU A 68 12.72 13.71 -9.59
N TRP A 69 11.82 12.74 -9.37
CA TRP A 69 11.95 11.38 -9.86
C TRP A 69 10.63 10.63 -9.89
N GLN A 70 10.60 9.49 -10.54
CA GLN A 70 9.48 8.55 -10.54
C GLN A 70 9.93 7.11 -10.35
N LEU A 71 9.08 6.30 -9.72
CA LEU A 71 9.09 4.85 -9.77
C LEU A 71 8.07 4.41 -10.82
N VAL A 72 8.47 3.57 -11.77
CA VAL A 72 7.56 3.00 -12.77
C VAL A 72 7.49 1.49 -12.58
N VAL A 73 6.28 0.95 -12.50
CA VAL A 73 6.06 -0.48 -12.23
C VAL A 73 5.15 -1.05 -13.31
N PRO A 74 5.60 -2.06 -14.09
CA PRO A 74 4.77 -2.73 -15.08
C PRO A 74 3.54 -3.37 -14.46
N LYS A 75 2.49 -3.55 -15.27
CA LYS A 75 1.25 -4.22 -14.85
C LYS A 75 1.44 -5.72 -14.65
N ILE A 76 0.64 -6.30 -13.76
CA ILE A 76 0.43 -7.74 -13.70
C ILE A 76 -0.40 -8.14 -14.92
N THR A 77 0.13 -9.05 -15.74
CA THR A 77 -0.52 -9.47 -16.97
C THR A 77 -1.29 -10.80 -16.83
N THR A 78 -1.07 -11.53 -15.74
CA THR A 78 -1.69 -12.84 -15.48
C THR A 78 -3.14 -12.74 -15.01
N SER A 79 -3.51 -11.65 -14.35
CA SER A 79 -4.88 -11.36 -13.94
C SER A 79 -5.12 -9.85 -13.89
N ARG A 80 -6.14 -9.37 -14.61
CA ARG A 80 -6.53 -7.96 -14.56
C ARG A 80 -7.11 -7.54 -13.21
N PHE A 81 -7.58 -8.47 -12.41
CA PHE A 81 -8.21 -8.21 -11.11
C PHE A 81 -7.20 -8.13 -9.97
N TRP A 82 -5.97 -8.58 -10.19
CA TRP A 82 -4.88 -8.34 -9.25
C TRP A 82 -4.26 -6.95 -9.43
N ASP A 83 -4.44 -6.35 -10.60
CA ASP A 83 -3.91 -5.04 -10.96
C ASP A 83 -4.82 -4.39 -12.00
N TRP A 84 -5.91 -3.78 -11.54
CA TRP A 84 -6.97 -3.27 -12.39
C TRP A 84 -6.44 -2.27 -13.44
N PRO A 85 -6.91 -2.34 -14.69
CA PRO A 85 -6.44 -1.46 -15.75
C PRO A 85 -6.54 0.02 -15.41
N ASN A 86 -5.46 0.75 -15.67
CA ASN A 86 -5.31 2.19 -15.46
C ASN A 86 -5.44 2.70 -14.01
N MET A 87 -5.41 1.82 -12.99
CA MET A 87 -5.43 2.25 -11.58
C MET A 87 -4.10 2.87 -11.15
N GLY A 88 -2.99 2.29 -11.57
CA GLY A 88 -1.68 2.74 -11.16
C GLY A 88 -1.30 2.35 -9.74
N ILE A 89 -0.39 3.09 -9.10
CA ILE A 89 -0.05 2.93 -7.69
C ILE A 89 -1.09 3.68 -6.84
N CYS A 90 -1.88 2.94 -6.08
CA CYS A 90 -2.97 3.48 -5.25
C CYS A 90 -2.58 3.64 -3.78
N SER A 91 -1.61 2.86 -3.28
CA SER A 91 -1.10 2.97 -1.91
C SER A 91 -0.41 4.32 -1.70
N PRO A 92 -0.81 5.13 -0.69
CA PRO A 92 -0.04 6.28 -0.27
C PRO A 92 1.31 5.85 0.31
N VAL A 93 2.34 6.66 0.12
CA VAL A 93 3.64 6.40 0.74
C VAL A 93 3.59 6.65 2.24
N THR A 94 4.49 6.00 2.98
CA THR A 94 4.85 6.37 4.35
C THR A 94 6.30 6.81 4.36
N VAL A 95 6.57 7.99 4.90
CA VAL A 95 7.93 8.55 4.97
C VAL A 95 8.38 8.58 6.42
N GLU A 96 9.54 7.98 6.68
CA GLU A 96 10.15 7.96 8.01
C GLU A 96 11.66 8.19 7.89
N GLY A 97 12.14 9.35 8.37
CA GLY A 97 13.53 9.77 8.19
C GLY A 97 13.91 9.84 6.71
N GLU A 98 15.01 9.20 6.38
CA GLU A 98 15.56 9.12 5.01
C GLU A 98 15.06 7.86 4.27
N ARG A 99 13.79 7.48 4.46
CA ARG A 99 13.19 6.30 3.81
C ARG A 99 11.76 6.58 3.40
N VAL A 100 11.40 6.08 2.21
CA VAL A 100 10.05 6.14 1.66
C VAL A 100 9.55 4.71 1.45
N TYR A 101 8.43 4.36 2.03
CA TYR A 101 7.81 3.04 1.93
C TYR A 101 6.54 3.11 1.10
N VAL A 102 6.32 2.17 0.21
CA VAL A 102 5.13 2.10 -0.66
C VAL A 102 4.80 0.65 -0.99
N VAL A 103 3.52 0.39 -1.27
CA VAL A 103 3.10 -0.86 -1.91
C VAL A 103 2.81 -0.56 -3.38
N SER A 104 3.48 -1.27 -4.29
CA SER A 104 3.27 -1.10 -5.73
C SER A 104 1.94 -1.73 -6.20
N ASN A 105 1.55 -1.42 -7.44
CA ASN A 105 0.42 -2.09 -8.10
C ASN A 105 0.62 -3.61 -8.27
N ARG A 106 1.85 -4.11 -8.16
CA ARG A 106 2.16 -5.55 -8.21
C ARG A 106 2.18 -6.22 -6.82
N GLY A 107 1.76 -5.52 -5.76
CA GLY A 107 1.81 -6.06 -4.40
C GLY A 107 3.23 -6.20 -3.84
N GLU A 108 4.15 -5.39 -4.32
CA GLU A 108 5.51 -5.33 -3.82
C GLU A 108 5.63 -4.23 -2.75
N VAL A 109 6.09 -4.57 -1.57
CA VAL A 109 6.47 -3.61 -0.54
C VAL A 109 7.88 -3.15 -0.84
N MET A 110 8.08 -1.85 -1.01
CA MET A 110 9.37 -1.27 -1.35
C MET A 110 9.81 -0.24 -0.34
N CYS A 111 11.11 -0.19 -0.09
CA CYS A 111 11.80 0.92 0.55
C CYS A 111 12.58 1.68 -0.51
N LEU A 112 12.37 2.98 -0.61
CA LEU A 112 13.01 3.84 -1.60
C LEU A 112 13.88 4.89 -0.91
N ASP A 113 14.97 5.30 -1.57
CA ASP A 113 15.71 6.51 -1.21
C ASP A 113 14.92 7.76 -1.63
N PRO A 114 14.70 8.76 -0.75
CA PRO A 114 13.97 9.97 -1.11
C PRO A 114 14.68 10.84 -2.16
N ALA A 115 15.98 10.66 -2.39
CA ALA A 115 16.71 11.35 -3.45
C ALA A 115 16.54 10.70 -4.83
N GLY A 116 16.02 9.46 -4.89
CA GLY A 116 16.06 8.64 -6.09
C GLY A 116 17.51 8.32 -6.49
N LEU A 117 17.75 7.98 -7.74
CA LEU A 117 19.10 7.66 -8.24
C LEU A 117 20.04 8.89 -8.41
N ARG A 118 19.63 10.08 -7.98
CA ARG A 118 20.47 11.29 -8.10
C ARG A 118 21.77 11.21 -7.29
N ASN A 119 21.76 10.51 -6.17
CA ASN A 119 22.94 10.27 -5.32
C ASN A 119 23.60 8.90 -5.58
N GLY A 120 23.25 8.23 -6.69
CA GLY A 120 23.67 6.88 -7.04
C GLY A 120 22.70 5.82 -6.47
N ASN A 121 22.93 4.56 -6.85
CA ASN A 121 22.18 3.43 -6.31
C ASN A 121 22.71 3.06 -4.91
N GLN A 122 21.88 3.17 -3.88
CA GLN A 122 22.28 3.06 -2.47
C GLN A 122 21.90 1.72 -1.82
N GLY A 123 21.02 0.95 -2.45
CA GLY A 123 20.49 -0.26 -1.84
C GLY A 123 21.26 -1.54 -2.19
N PRO A 124 20.94 -2.67 -1.54
CA PRO A 124 21.31 -3.98 -2.04
C PRO A 124 20.53 -4.37 -3.31
N PHE A 125 19.40 -3.71 -3.59
CA PHE A 125 18.68 -3.85 -4.85
C PHE A 125 19.40 -3.00 -5.92
N VAL A 126 19.68 -3.57 -7.07
CA VAL A 126 20.48 -2.91 -8.13
C VAL A 126 19.92 -3.16 -9.55
N ASP A 127 18.67 -3.64 -9.64
CA ASP A 127 18.07 -4.06 -10.90
C ASP A 127 16.83 -3.24 -11.28
N GLU A 128 16.84 -1.94 -10.98
CA GLU A 128 15.74 -1.00 -11.26
C GLU A 128 15.41 -0.97 -12.75
N ALA A 129 16.43 -1.04 -13.62
CA ALA A 129 16.23 -1.08 -15.07
C ALA A 129 15.37 -2.27 -15.50
N ARG A 130 15.62 -3.45 -14.93
CA ARG A 130 14.81 -4.64 -15.19
C ARG A 130 13.45 -4.57 -14.53
N HIS A 131 13.40 -4.06 -13.29
CA HIS A 131 12.17 -3.94 -12.52
C HIS A 131 11.11 -3.07 -13.20
N GLN A 132 11.53 -1.92 -13.77
CA GLN A 132 10.61 -1.00 -14.49
C GLN A 132 10.22 -1.46 -15.89
N THR A 133 10.77 -2.57 -16.37
CA THR A 133 10.57 -3.07 -17.74
C THR A 133 9.63 -4.26 -17.75
N PRO A 134 8.64 -4.34 -18.67
CA PRO A 134 7.81 -5.52 -18.81
C PRO A 134 8.63 -6.80 -19.05
N ALA A 135 8.08 -7.92 -18.61
CA ALA A 135 8.72 -9.21 -18.83
C ALA A 135 8.89 -9.48 -20.33
N GLY A 136 10.09 -9.93 -20.73
CA GLY A 136 10.42 -10.25 -22.12
C GLY A 136 10.90 -9.07 -22.97
N GLU A 137 10.88 -7.84 -22.46
CA GLU A 137 11.42 -6.66 -23.13
C GLU A 137 12.86 -6.38 -22.67
N GLU A 138 13.65 -5.67 -23.49
CA GLU A 138 14.99 -5.20 -23.11
C GLU A 138 14.94 -4.20 -21.96
N PRO A 139 15.84 -4.26 -20.95
CA PRO A 139 15.81 -3.37 -19.81
C PRO A 139 15.86 -1.90 -20.21
N ILE A 140 14.91 -1.12 -19.71
CA ILE A 140 14.86 0.33 -19.92
C ILE A 140 15.90 0.97 -18.97
N PRO A 141 16.95 1.63 -19.49
CA PRO A 141 17.97 2.22 -18.65
C PRO A 141 17.41 3.25 -17.67
N VAL A 142 17.90 3.23 -16.44
CA VAL A 142 17.57 4.19 -15.39
C VAL A 142 18.56 5.36 -15.34
N GLY A 143 18.15 6.47 -14.73
CA GLY A 143 18.95 7.65 -14.53
C GLY A 143 18.52 8.46 -13.31
N GLU A 144 19.03 9.67 -13.14
CA GLU A 144 18.82 10.54 -11.97
C GLU A 144 17.35 10.86 -11.66
N ARG A 145 16.45 10.68 -12.64
CA ARG A 145 15.01 10.93 -12.49
C ARG A 145 14.20 9.66 -12.23
N ASP A 146 14.86 8.55 -11.94
CA ASP A 146 14.22 7.29 -11.56
C ASP A 146 14.40 7.06 -10.05
N ALA A 147 13.51 6.26 -9.47
CA ALA A 147 13.58 5.89 -8.06
C ALA A 147 14.76 4.95 -7.81
N ASP A 148 15.37 5.08 -6.63
CA ASP A 148 16.32 4.14 -6.07
C ASP A 148 15.58 3.20 -5.11
N ILE A 149 15.57 1.91 -5.42
CA ILE A 149 14.93 0.86 -4.62
C ILE A 149 15.97 0.27 -3.68
N LEU A 150 15.87 0.55 -2.39
CA LEU A 150 16.81 0.02 -1.41
C LEU A 150 16.61 -1.48 -1.16
N TRP A 151 15.35 -1.90 -1.06
CA TRP A 151 14.92 -3.30 -0.98
C TRP A 151 13.45 -3.45 -1.41
N LEU A 152 13.08 -4.69 -1.75
CA LEU A 152 11.75 -5.06 -2.22
C LEU A 152 11.32 -6.39 -1.61
N PHE A 153 10.05 -6.49 -1.20
CA PHE A 153 9.39 -7.71 -0.76
C PHE A 153 8.14 -7.98 -1.62
N ASP A 154 8.15 -9.06 -2.38
CA ASP A 154 7.04 -9.49 -3.25
C ASP A 154 6.03 -10.32 -2.46
N MET A 155 4.89 -9.73 -2.08
CA MET A 155 3.83 -10.42 -1.34
C MET A 155 3.15 -11.51 -2.17
N ILE A 156 3.01 -11.32 -3.47
CA ILE A 156 2.39 -12.31 -4.36
C ILE A 156 3.31 -13.51 -4.53
N GLY A 157 4.56 -13.29 -4.88
CA GLY A 157 5.52 -14.36 -5.14
C GLY A 157 5.94 -15.12 -3.87
N GLN A 158 6.11 -14.41 -2.75
CA GLN A 158 6.63 -15.03 -1.52
C GLN A 158 5.54 -15.58 -0.59
N LEU A 159 4.34 -15.00 -0.58
CA LEU A 159 3.25 -15.40 0.32
C LEU A 159 2.04 -15.99 -0.38
N GLY A 160 2.02 -15.97 -1.71
CA GLY A 160 0.87 -16.41 -2.49
C GLY A 160 -0.36 -15.52 -2.36
N VAL A 161 -0.20 -14.30 -1.85
CA VAL A 161 -1.29 -13.31 -1.75
C VAL A 161 -1.92 -13.08 -3.12
N ARG A 162 -3.22 -12.82 -3.13
CA ARG A 162 -3.97 -12.44 -4.32
C ARG A 162 -4.71 -11.15 -4.03
N GLN A 163 -4.06 -10.02 -4.34
CA GLN A 163 -4.70 -8.71 -4.18
C GLN A 163 -5.90 -8.57 -5.13
N HIS A 164 -6.89 -7.80 -4.74
CA HIS A 164 -8.06 -7.49 -5.56
C HIS A 164 -8.01 -6.02 -5.97
N ASP A 165 -8.09 -5.75 -7.27
CA ASP A 165 -7.97 -4.46 -7.96
C ASP A 165 -6.58 -3.81 -7.82
N SER A 166 -6.12 -3.54 -6.63
CA SER A 166 -4.81 -2.96 -6.29
C SER A 166 -4.60 -2.97 -4.77
N ALA A 167 -3.40 -2.61 -4.33
CA ALA A 167 -3.13 -2.27 -2.93
C ALA A 167 -3.44 -0.79 -2.67
N TYR A 168 -4.23 -0.50 -1.63
CA TYR A 168 -4.66 0.86 -1.27
C TYR A 168 -4.14 1.32 0.10
N ALA A 169 -3.74 0.40 0.95
CA ALA A 169 -3.38 0.70 2.33
C ALA A 169 -2.02 1.40 2.43
N SER A 170 -1.93 2.37 3.35
CA SER A 170 -0.65 2.90 3.80
C SER A 170 0.07 1.90 4.70
N ILE A 171 1.38 1.93 4.70
CA ILE A 171 2.23 1.14 5.58
C ILE A 171 2.34 1.85 6.93
N LEU A 172 2.14 1.12 8.04
CA LEU A 172 2.39 1.65 9.37
C LEU A 172 3.84 1.34 9.78
N VAL A 173 4.59 2.38 10.14
CA VAL A 173 5.92 2.25 10.77
C VAL A 173 5.76 2.27 12.29
N ASP A 174 6.28 1.25 12.98
CA ASP A 174 6.37 1.21 14.44
C ASP A 174 7.75 0.68 14.86
N GLY A 175 8.66 1.59 15.20
CA GLY A 175 10.04 1.27 15.50
C GLY A 175 10.78 0.57 14.36
N PRO A 176 11.33 -0.65 14.57
CA PRO A 176 12.03 -1.39 13.51
C PRO A 176 11.09 -2.18 12.59
N PHE A 177 9.80 -1.97 12.66
CA PHE A 177 8.79 -2.76 11.97
C PHE A 177 7.94 -1.95 10.98
N LEU A 178 7.53 -2.62 9.91
CA LEU A 178 6.51 -2.18 8.97
C LEU A 178 5.32 -3.14 9.06
N TYR A 179 4.16 -2.63 9.44
CA TYR A 179 2.91 -3.38 9.40
C TYR A 179 2.21 -3.09 8.08
N VAL A 180 1.94 -4.13 7.30
CA VAL A 180 1.48 -4.02 5.93
C VAL A 180 0.23 -4.87 5.71
N ASN A 181 -0.80 -4.23 5.19
CA ASN A 181 -1.99 -4.92 4.69
C ASN A 181 -1.67 -5.54 3.32
N THR A 182 -1.99 -6.81 3.13
CA THR A 182 -1.65 -7.56 1.91
C THR A 182 -2.63 -7.33 0.76
N SER A 183 -3.77 -6.71 1.01
CA SER A 183 -4.86 -6.51 0.03
C SER A 183 -5.43 -7.82 -0.54
N ASN A 184 -5.27 -8.95 0.19
CA ASN A 184 -5.84 -10.22 -0.21
C ASN A 184 -7.36 -10.11 -0.37
N GLY A 185 -7.91 -10.67 -1.44
CA GLY A 185 -9.32 -10.50 -1.78
C GLY A 185 -9.86 -11.55 -2.74
N LEU A 186 -11.02 -11.25 -3.31
CA LEU A 186 -11.78 -12.14 -4.20
C LEU A 186 -11.11 -12.30 -5.58
N ASP A 187 -11.51 -13.38 -6.25
CA ASP A 187 -11.24 -13.63 -7.67
C ASP A 187 -11.98 -12.64 -8.59
N ASP A 188 -11.73 -12.77 -9.89
CA ASP A 188 -12.35 -11.97 -10.95
C ASP A 188 -13.88 -12.09 -11.04
N LYS A 189 -14.45 -13.17 -10.53
CA LYS A 189 -15.90 -13.42 -10.52
C LYS A 189 -16.58 -12.92 -9.24
N HIS A 190 -15.81 -12.36 -8.30
CA HIS A 190 -16.27 -11.97 -6.97
C HIS A 190 -16.98 -13.10 -6.22
N LYS A 191 -16.46 -14.33 -6.33
CA LYS A 191 -17.08 -15.52 -5.77
C LYS A 191 -16.16 -16.35 -4.89
N THR A 192 -14.86 -16.23 -5.05
CA THR A 192 -13.90 -17.12 -4.42
C THR A 192 -12.70 -16.33 -3.91
N ILE A 193 -12.22 -16.64 -2.72
CA ILE A 193 -10.91 -16.21 -2.27
C ILE A 193 -9.89 -17.20 -2.81
N GLU A 194 -9.04 -16.78 -3.74
CA GLU A 194 -8.03 -17.64 -4.37
C GLU A 194 -6.93 -18.05 -3.39
N ALA A 195 -6.63 -17.19 -2.41
CA ALA A 195 -5.63 -17.42 -1.39
C ALA A 195 -6.23 -17.36 0.03
N PRO A 196 -7.07 -18.33 0.43
CA PRO A 196 -7.78 -18.28 1.72
C PRO A 196 -6.85 -18.38 2.93
N ASP A 197 -5.70 -19.02 2.79
CA ASP A 197 -4.73 -19.21 3.87
C ASP A 197 -3.61 -18.13 3.88
N ALA A 198 -3.59 -17.21 2.89
CA ALA A 198 -2.65 -16.12 2.87
C ALA A 198 -2.96 -15.11 4.01
N PRO A 199 -1.92 -14.55 4.66
CA PRO A 199 -2.11 -13.57 5.72
C PRO A 199 -2.73 -12.28 5.18
N SER A 200 -3.56 -11.62 5.98
CA SER A 200 -4.13 -10.30 5.67
C SER A 200 -3.27 -9.14 6.21
N LEU A 201 -2.54 -9.39 7.30
CA LEU A 201 -1.58 -8.45 7.88
C LEU A 201 -0.23 -9.13 8.04
N ILE A 202 0.82 -8.51 7.53
CA ILE A 202 2.21 -8.96 7.68
C ILE A 202 3.05 -7.90 8.38
N VAL A 203 4.18 -8.32 8.92
CA VAL A 203 5.19 -7.43 9.49
C VAL A 203 6.53 -7.69 8.83
N LEU A 204 7.14 -6.63 8.31
CA LEU A 204 8.48 -6.68 7.76
C LEU A 204 9.46 -5.97 8.69
N GLU A 205 10.69 -6.45 8.74
CA GLU A 205 11.80 -5.72 9.33
C GLU A 205 12.13 -4.51 8.46
N ARG A 206 12.04 -3.33 9.02
CA ARG A 206 12.19 -2.05 8.31
C ARG A 206 13.53 -1.89 7.58
N ALA A 207 14.59 -2.44 8.16
CA ALA A 207 15.95 -2.28 7.62
C ALA A 207 16.18 -3.10 6.35
N THR A 208 15.55 -4.27 6.24
CA THR A 208 15.88 -5.28 5.22
C THR A 208 14.73 -5.69 4.32
N GLY A 209 13.49 -5.36 4.69
CA GLY A 209 12.27 -5.88 4.05
C GLY A 209 11.97 -7.35 4.38
N ARG A 210 12.72 -7.97 5.30
CA ARG A 210 12.51 -9.38 5.67
C ARG A 210 11.17 -9.56 6.40
N LEU A 211 10.41 -10.58 6.01
CA LEU A 211 9.20 -10.99 6.72
C LEU A 211 9.57 -11.50 8.13
N VAL A 212 8.92 -10.95 9.16
CA VAL A 212 9.17 -11.29 10.56
C VAL A 212 7.92 -11.75 11.31
N ALA A 213 6.73 -11.35 10.85
CA ALA A 213 5.48 -11.84 11.44
C ALA A 213 4.32 -11.82 10.45
N THR A 214 3.27 -12.59 10.77
CA THR A 214 1.97 -12.58 10.09
C THR A 214 0.86 -12.56 11.12
N ASP A 215 -0.36 -12.13 10.72
CA ASP A 215 -1.55 -12.43 11.51
C ASP A 215 -1.78 -13.95 11.57
N GLY A 216 -2.42 -14.42 12.62
CA GLY A 216 -2.78 -15.83 12.79
C GLY A 216 -4.29 -16.05 12.72
N GLU A 217 -5.04 -15.05 12.27
CA GLU A 217 -6.50 -14.99 12.47
C GLU A 217 -7.30 -15.68 11.36
N ARG A 218 -6.64 -16.14 10.28
CA ARG A 218 -7.31 -16.76 9.13
C ARG A 218 -8.46 -15.90 8.60
N ILE A 219 -8.19 -14.62 8.36
CA ILE A 219 -9.17 -13.65 7.88
C ILE A 219 -9.64 -14.01 6.46
N GLY A 220 -8.73 -14.53 5.62
CA GLY A 220 -8.98 -14.84 4.21
C GLY A 220 -10.34 -15.50 3.91
N PRO A 221 -10.69 -16.65 4.53
CA PRO A 221 -11.96 -17.32 4.25
C PRO A 221 -13.21 -16.49 4.56
N ARG A 222 -13.09 -15.45 5.39
CA ARG A 222 -14.20 -14.59 5.81
C ARG A 222 -14.26 -13.25 5.06
N ILE A 223 -13.30 -12.98 4.17
CA ILE A 223 -13.29 -11.74 3.38
C ILE A 223 -14.47 -11.76 2.41
N PHE A 224 -15.31 -10.70 2.47
CA PHE A 224 -16.43 -10.55 1.56
C PHE A 224 -16.00 -9.95 0.21
N HIS A 225 -15.02 -9.06 0.18
CA HIS A 225 -14.53 -8.44 -1.05
C HIS A 225 -12.99 -8.38 -1.07
N CYS A 226 -12.42 -7.50 -0.26
CA CYS A 226 -10.98 -7.31 -0.16
C CYS A 226 -10.63 -6.69 1.20
N THR A 227 -9.36 -6.72 1.57
CA THR A 227 -8.84 -6.02 2.73
C THR A 227 -8.07 -4.78 2.28
N TRP A 228 -8.60 -3.58 2.52
CA TRP A 228 -7.99 -2.31 2.05
C TRP A 228 -7.65 -1.34 3.17
N SER A 229 -8.03 -1.63 4.42
CA SER A 229 -7.80 -0.74 5.54
C SER A 229 -6.31 -0.66 5.93
N SER A 230 -5.82 0.54 6.18
CA SER A 230 -4.46 0.72 6.70
C SER A 230 -4.39 0.33 8.18
N PRO A 231 -3.33 -0.34 8.64
CA PRO A 231 -3.13 -0.55 10.07
C PRO A 231 -2.83 0.78 10.78
N ALA A 232 -3.21 0.88 12.04
CA ALA A 232 -3.00 2.06 12.88
C ALA A 232 -2.34 1.69 14.21
N ARG A 233 -1.61 2.64 14.80
CA ARG A 233 -1.01 2.52 16.12
C ARG A 233 -1.91 3.19 17.15
N ALA A 234 -2.21 2.49 18.23
CA ALA A 234 -3.03 2.98 19.33
C ALA A 234 -2.38 2.65 20.69
N GLU A 235 -2.90 3.29 21.73
CA GLU A 235 -2.66 2.92 23.12
C GLU A 235 -3.98 2.96 23.89
N PHE A 236 -4.33 1.84 24.51
CA PHE A 236 -5.55 1.71 25.30
C PHE A 236 -5.20 1.33 26.75
N GLY A 237 -5.46 2.24 27.70
CA GLY A 237 -5.14 2.00 29.10
C GLY A 237 -3.65 1.71 29.37
N GLY A 238 -2.74 2.34 28.64
CA GLY A 238 -1.30 2.09 28.71
C GLY A 238 -0.82 0.87 27.92
N GLN A 239 -1.74 0.13 27.23
CA GLN A 239 -1.40 -1.03 26.41
C GLN A 239 -1.21 -0.60 24.95
N PRO A 240 0.02 -0.63 24.42
CA PRO A 240 0.28 -0.43 22.99
C PRO A 240 -0.43 -1.48 22.13
N THR A 241 -1.05 -1.04 21.03
CA THR A 241 -1.87 -1.90 20.18
C THR A 241 -1.72 -1.53 18.71
N ILE A 242 -1.53 -2.50 17.86
CA ILE A 242 -1.70 -2.35 16.41
C ILE A 242 -3.16 -2.67 16.09
N VAL A 243 -3.88 -1.70 15.58
CA VAL A 243 -5.29 -1.83 15.17
C VAL A 243 -5.34 -2.14 13.69
N PHE A 244 -6.04 -3.19 13.33
CA PHE A 244 -6.22 -3.62 11.94
C PHE A 244 -7.69 -3.95 11.66
N ALA A 245 -8.25 -3.35 10.64
CA ALA A 245 -9.63 -3.61 10.22
C ALA A 245 -9.64 -4.58 9.04
N GLY A 246 -10.27 -5.72 9.25
CA GLY A 246 -10.30 -6.83 8.29
C GLY A 246 -11.35 -6.67 7.20
N GLY A 247 -11.12 -7.33 6.06
CA GLY A 247 -12.09 -7.49 4.99
C GLY A 247 -13.29 -8.39 5.37
N ASP A 248 -13.30 -8.90 6.59
CA ASP A 248 -14.37 -9.69 7.20
C ASP A 248 -15.27 -8.87 8.15
N GLY A 249 -15.13 -7.55 8.18
CA GLY A 249 -15.94 -6.68 9.02
C GLY A 249 -15.52 -6.64 10.49
N VAL A 250 -14.37 -7.21 10.83
CA VAL A 250 -13.86 -7.30 12.20
C VAL A 250 -12.65 -6.39 12.37
N VAL A 251 -12.60 -5.65 13.48
CA VAL A 251 -11.42 -4.90 13.91
C VAL A 251 -10.63 -5.74 14.89
N TYR A 252 -9.35 -5.88 14.63
CA TYR A 252 -8.39 -6.64 15.44
C TYR A 252 -7.41 -5.71 16.14
N GLY A 253 -7.12 -6.00 17.39
CA GLY A 253 -6.03 -5.39 18.15
C GLY A 253 -4.93 -6.40 18.41
N PHE A 254 -3.72 -6.13 17.93
CA PHE A 254 -2.55 -6.97 18.14
C PHE A 254 -1.54 -6.29 19.05
N GLU A 255 -0.79 -7.08 19.81
CA GLU A 255 0.39 -6.60 20.51
C GLU A 255 1.48 -6.25 19.50
N PRO A 256 2.06 -5.03 19.55
CA PRO A 256 3.22 -4.70 18.73
C PRO A 256 4.40 -5.63 19.01
N LEU A 257 5.17 -5.98 17.99
CA LEU A 257 6.43 -6.70 18.19
C LEU A 257 7.40 -5.87 19.00
N LYS A 258 8.08 -6.51 19.95
CA LYS A 258 9.04 -5.86 20.87
C LYS A 258 10.50 -5.96 20.39
N ALA A 259 10.79 -7.00 19.63
CA ALA A 259 12.13 -7.25 19.09
C ALA A 259 12.03 -7.96 17.74
N VAL A 260 13.02 -7.74 16.89
CA VAL A 260 13.13 -8.42 15.61
C VAL A 260 13.43 -9.91 15.86
N PRO A 261 12.58 -10.83 15.37
CA PRO A 261 12.84 -12.26 15.47
C PRO A 261 14.17 -12.68 14.80
N PRO A 262 14.79 -13.78 15.25
CA PRO A 262 15.98 -14.32 14.62
C PRO A 262 15.82 -14.53 13.11
N ALA A 263 16.94 -14.56 12.38
CA ALA A 263 16.91 -14.81 10.94
C ALA A 263 16.28 -16.17 10.63
N GLY A 264 15.34 -16.16 9.67
CA GLY A 264 14.60 -17.36 9.26
C GLY A 264 13.36 -17.67 10.12
N GLU A 265 13.12 -16.92 11.19
CA GLU A 265 11.92 -17.07 12.01
C GLU A 265 10.83 -16.07 11.58
N VAL A 266 9.59 -16.55 11.43
CA VAL A 266 8.39 -15.76 11.21
C VAL A 266 7.39 -16.10 12.30
N VAL A 267 7.08 -15.13 13.16
CA VAL A 267 6.18 -15.34 14.30
C VAL A 267 4.74 -14.97 13.95
N ARG A 268 3.78 -15.43 14.76
CA ARG A 268 2.40 -14.96 14.68
C ARG A 268 2.16 -13.80 15.63
N LEU A 269 1.50 -12.75 15.15
CA LEU A 269 1.07 -11.64 15.98
C LEU A 269 0.13 -12.13 17.08
N ARG A 270 0.39 -11.70 18.32
CA ARG A 270 -0.48 -11.99 19.45
C ARG A 270 -1.69 -11.06 19.44
N LYS A 271 -2.88 -11.63 19.20
CA LYS A 271 -4.13 -10.88 19.31
C LYS A 271 -4.42 -10.53 20.77
N LEU A 272 -4.73 -9.26 21.02
CA LEU A 272 -5.18 -8.73 22.31
C LEU A 272 -6.71 -8.78 22.43
N TRP A 273 -7.38 -8.36 21.36
CA TRP A 273 -8.82 -8.29 21.27
C TRP A 273 -9.29 -8.28 19.80
N GLN A 274 -10.56 -8.47 19.63
CA GLN A 274 -11.27 -8.24 18.36
C GLN A 274 -12.64 -7.66 18.64
N PHE A 275 -13.18 -6.92 17.66
CA PHE A 275 -14.51 -6.35 17.73
C PHE A 275 -15.20 -6.52 16.37
N ASP A 276 -16.33 -7.20 16.36
CA ASP A 276 -17.18 -7.33 15.17
C ASP A 276 -18.02 -6.05 15.04
N CYS A 277 -17.81 -5.33 13.95
CA CYS A 277 -18.48 -4.04 13.72
C CYS A 277 -19.94 -4.19 13.30
N ASP A 278 -20.34 -5.40 12.87
CA ASP A 278 -21.69 -5.71 12.44
C ASP A 278 -22.03 -7.18 12.77
N PRO A 279 -22.38 -7.46 14.04
CA PRO A 279 -22.64 -8.84 14.49
C PRO A 279 -23.88 -9.48 13.85
N GLU A 280 -24.79 -8.66 13.28
CA GLU A 280 -25.99 -9.15 12.58
C GLU A 280 -25.71 -9.55 11.12
N ALA A 281 -24.57 -9.12 10.55
CA ALA A 281 -24.21 -9.48 9.18
C ALA A 281 -23.87 -10.98 9.06
N PRO A 282 -24.15 -11.60 7.90
CA PRO A 282 -23.76 -12.98 7.63
C PRO A 282 -22.26 -13.22 7.78
N LYS A 283 -21.86 -14.30 8.48
CA LYS A 283 -20.47 -14.67 8.74
C LYS A 283 -20.06 -15.98 8.06
N GLU A 284 -21.02 -16.73 7.54
CA GLU A 284 -20.79 -18.00 6.84
C GLU A 284 -21.13 -17.88 5.37
N ASN A 285 -20.44 -18.63 4.53
CA ASN A 285 -20.63 -18.64 3.08
C ASN A 285 -20.64 -17.23 2.46
N VAL A 286 -19.78 -16.36 2.97
CA VAL A 286 -19.80 -14.92 2.64
C VAL A 286 -19.66 -14.66 1.15
N GLN A 287 -18.99 -15.54 0.39
CA GLN A 287 -18.83 -15.44 -1.06
C GLN A 287 -20.11 -15.77 -1.86
N SER A 288 -21.14 -16.34 -1.22
CA SER A 288 -22.42 -16.61 -1.87
C SER A 288 -23.29 -15.35 -2.04
N TYR A 289 -22.96 -14.29 -1.33
CA TYR A 289 -23.69 -13.01 -1.39
C TYR A 289 -23.22 -12.16 -2.58
N VAL A 290 -24.15 -11.39 -3.13
CA VAL A 290 -23.86 -10.42 -4.18
C VAL A 290 -24.02 -9.02 -3.59
N GLY A 291 -22.91 -8.28 -3.54
CA GLY A 291 -22.65 -7.04 -2.81
C GLY A 291 -23.80 -6.03 -2.67
N ASN A 292 -23.67 -5.10 -1.73
CA ASN A 292 -24.54 -3.92 -1.50
C ASN A 292 -26.05 -4.18 -1.42
N ARG A 293 -26.46 -5.35 -0.95
CA ARG A 293 -27.86 -5.66 -0.65
C ARG A 293 -28.16 -5.38 0.82
N GLU A 294 -29.42 -5.26 1.18
CA GLU A 294 -29.90 -5.01 2.54
C GLU A 294 -29.35 -6.03 3.57
N VAL A 295 -29.17 -7.28 3.14
CA VAL A 295 -28.51 -8.33 3.93
C VAL A 295 -27.27 -8.79 3.19
N SER A 296 -26.10 -8.37 3.64
CA SER A 296 -24.80 -8.78 3.08
C SER A 296 -23.73 -8.86 4.15
N PRO A 297 -22.65 -9.63 3.94
CA PRO A 297 -21.51 -9.63 4.83
C PRO A 297 -20.87 -8.25 4.98
N SER A 298 -20.29 -7.99 6.13
CA SER A 298 -19.56 -6.74 6.40
C SER A 298 -18.17 -6.75 5.77
N ASN A 299 -17.71 -5.57 5.42
CA ASN A 299 -16.35 -5.32 4.94
C ASN A 299 -15.93 -3.91 5.39
N ILE A 300 -14.79 -3.79 6.07
CA ILE A 300 -14.28 -2.49 6.49
C ILE A 300 -13.28 -2.01 5.44
N LYS A 301 -13.59 -0.89 4.79
CA LYS A 301 -12.76 -0.26 3.77
C LYS A 301 -12.02 0.98 4.29
N GLY A 302 -12.56 1.61 5.34
CA GLY A 302 -12.00 2.80 5.96
C GLY A 302 -10.77 2.49 6.82
N VAL A 303 -9.96 3.52 7.07
CA VAL A 303 -8.81 3.45 7.97
C VAL A 303 -9.28 3.69 9.41
N PRO A 304 -8.87 2.88 10.40
CA PRO A 304 -9.18 3.13 11.79
C PRO A 304 -8.60 4.48 12.26
N VAL A 305 -9.46 5.36 12.76
CA VAL A 305 -9.04 6.62 13.37
C VAL A 305 -9.06 6.45 14.88
N ILE A 306 -7.94 6.74 15.52
CA ILE A 306 -7.78 6.61 16.97
C ILE A 306 -7.93 7.98 17.61
N HIS A 307 -8.95 8.15 18.45
CA HIS A 307 -9.18 9.39 19.17
C HIS A 307 -9.87 9.14 20.52
N GLY A 308 -9.42 9.84 21.58
CA GLY A 308 -10.02 9.77 22.92
C GLY A 308 -10.10 8.35 23.50
N GLY A 309 -9.12 7.48 23.21
CA GLY A 309 -9.11 6.08 23.64
C GLY A 309 -10.13 5.18 22.94
N ARG A 310 -10.62 5.59 21.77
CA ARG A 310 -11.59 4.86 20.96
C ARG A 310 -11.06 4.66 19.54
N VAL A 311 -11.59 3.64 18.87
CA VAL A 311 -11.44 3.40 17.42
C VAL A 311 -12.72 3.88 16.74
N HIS A 312 -12.53 4.69 15.70
CA HIS A 312 -13.61 5.22 14.86
C HIS A 312 -13.46 4.74 13.43
#